data_700e9ec31b47f37460140d3b9870d02c
#
_entry.id   700e9ec31b47f37460140d3b9870d02c
#
_cell.length_a   1.000
_cell.length_b   1.000
_cell.length_c   1.000
_cell.angle_alpha   90.00
_cell.angle_beta   90.00
_cell.angle_gamma   90.00
#
_symmetry.space_group_name_H-M   'P 1'
#
loop_
_entity.id
_entity.type
_entity.pdbx_description
1 polymer ?
#
loop_
_entity_poly.entity_id
_entity_poly.type
_entity_poly.pdbx_seq_one_letter_code
_entity_poly.pdbx_strand_id
1 'polypeptide(L)' 'NNMEMVSDTGAIKAIVEEIVANNPKAVAEYKEGKEKSFNFLIGQSMRALKGKAPASEVTKLLKDILK' A
#
# COMPACT_ATOMS: atom_id res chain seq x y z
N ASN A 1 17.45 -11.36 12.86
CA ASN A 1 16.95 -11.29 12.59
C ASN A 1 16.09 -11.37 12.49
N ASN A 2 15.95 -11.28 12.48
CA ASN A 2 15.15 -11.29 12.35
C ASN A 2 14.22 -11.49 11.94
N MET A 3 13.86 -11.63 11.71
CA MET A 3 13.07 -11.82 11.20
C MET A 3 12.11 -12.43 11.40
N GLU A 4 11.65 -12.60 11.67
CA GLU A 4 10.74 -13.15 11.77
C GLU A 4 9.73 -12.85 12.06
N MET A 5 9.39 -12.40 12.18
CA MET A 5 8.39 -12.19 12.47
C MET A 5 7.48 -12.05 12.07
N VAL A 6 7.61 -12.24 11.83
CA VAL A 6 6.67 -12.13 11.48
C VAL A 6 5.43 -11.54 11.78
N SER A 7 5.19 -10.43 11.91
CA SER A 7 3.90 -9.93 12.10
C SER A 7 3.27 -9.61 10.77
N ASP A 8 1.98 -9.85 10.67
CA ASP A 8 1.28 -9.63 9.42
C ASP A 8 1.32 -8.17 9.02
N THR A 9 1.26 -7.27 9.98
CA THR A 9 1.32 -5.84 9.71
C THR A 9 2.61 -5.45 8.99
N GLY A 10 3.70 -6.04 9.39
CA GLY A 10 4.99 -5.76 8.74
C GLY A 10 4.99 -6.23 7.30
N ALA A 11 4.43 -7.41 7.04
CA ALA A 11 4.38 -7.95 5.69
C ALA A 11 3.46 -7.08 4.81
N ILE A 12 2.32 -6.67 5.35
CA ILE A 12 1.38 -5.84 4.62
C ILE A 12 2.04 -4.52 4.25
N LYS A 13 2.70 -3.90 5.21
CA LYS A 13 3.36 -2.62 4.97
C LYS A 13 4.45 -2.76 3.90
N ALA A 14 5.22 -3.82 3.95
CA ALA A 14 6.28 -4.03 2.97
C ALA A 14 5.70 -4.13 1.56
N ILE A 15 4.60 -4.86 1.40
CA ILE A 15 3.97 -5.02 0.11
C ILE A 15 3.41 -3.69 -0.38
N VAL A 16 2.76 -2.95 0.50
CA VAL A 16 2.21 -1.65 0.15
C VAL A 16 3.32 -0.69 -0.28
N GLU A 17 4.43 -0.70 0.43
CA GLU A 17 5.55 0.15 0.06
C GLU A 17 6.12 -0.24 -1.30
N GLU A 18 6.15 -1.53 -1.58
CA GLU A 18 6.62 -2.00 -2.87
C GLU A 18 5.70 -1.51 -3.99
N ILE A 19 4.39 -1.59 -3.77
CA ILE A 19 3.43 -1.09 -4.74
C ILE A 19 3.64 0.40 -4.98
N VAL A 20 3.84 1.16 -3.92
CA VAL A 20 4.09 2.60 -4.03
C VAL A 20 5.35 2.86 -4.86
N ALA A 21 6.40 2.10 -4.59
CA ALA A 21 7.67 2.27 -5.31
C ALA A 21 7.53 1.92 -6.80
N ASN A 22 6.68 0.94 -7.10
CA ASN A 22 6.48 0.49 -8.48
C ASN A 22 5.54 1.39 -9.26
N ASN A 23 4.81 2.29 -8.57
CA ASN A 23 3.82 3.14 -9.21
C ASN A 23 4.02 4.61 -8.81
N PRO A 24 5.20 5.17 -9.14
CA PRO A 24 5.50 6.54 -8.73
C PRO A 24 4.56 7.57 -9.34
N LYS A 25 4.05 7.30 -10.54
CA LYS A 25 3.11 8.21 -11.17
C LYS A 25 1.81 8.29 -10.36
N ALA A 26 1.32 7.15 -9.92
CA ALA A 26 0.09 7.13 -9.14
C ALA A 26 0.28 7.88 -7.83
N VAL A 27 1.45 7.73 -7.22
CA VAL A 27 1.77 8.45 -5.99
C VAL A 27 1.76 9.95 -6.24
N ALA A 28 2.40 10.39 -7.31
CA ALA A 28 2.46 11.80 -7.64
C ALA A 28 1.06 12.36 -7.89
N GLU A 29 0.23 11.62 -8.61
CA GLU A 29 -1.13 12.05 -8.90
C GLU A 29 -1.96 12.12 -7.64
N TYR A 30 -1.79 11.16 -6.75
CA TYR A 30 -2.49 11.19 -5.48
C TYR A 30 -2.13 12.46 -4.70
N LYS A 31 -0.85 12.81 -4.69
CA LYS A 31 -0.40 14.00 -3.98
C LYS A 31 -0.93 15.27 -4.61
N GLU A 32 -1.32 15.20 -5.88
CA GLU A 32 -1.95 16.32 -6.56
C GLU A 32 -3.46 16.39 -6.26
N GLY A 33 -3.97 15.41 -5.54
CA GLY A 33 -5.37 15.41 -5.15
C GLY A 33 -6.26 14.45 -5.94
N LYS A 34 -5.66 13.56 -6.72
CA LYS A 34 -6.44 12.63 -7.54
C LYS A 34 -6.75 11.34 -6.77
N GLU A 35 -7.99 11.24 -6.35
CA GLU A 35 -8.41 10.07 -5.59
C GLU A 35 -8.37 8.79 -6.41
N LYS A 36 -8.55 8.91 -7.73
CA LYS A 36 -8.51 7.74 -8.59
C LYS A 36 -7.18 7.01 -8.46
N SER A 37 -6.09 7.76 -8.37
CA SER A 37 -4.78 7.17 -8.23
C SER A 37 -4.64 6.46 -6.89
N PHE A 38 -5.23 7.03 -5.86
CA PHE A 38 -5.22 6.39 -4.56
C PHE A 38 -5.96 5.05 -4.61
N ASN A 39 -7.14 5.05 -5.25
CA ASN A 39 -7.90 3.81 -5.41
C ASN A 39 -7.14 2.77 -6.23
N PHE A 40 -6.41 3.23 -7.23
CA PHE A 40 -5.57 2.35 -8.03
C PHE A 40 -4.51 1.67 -7.14
N LEU A 41 -3.87 2.45 -6.29
CA LEU A 41 -2.87 1.91 -5.38
C LEU A 41 -3.47 0.89 -4.42
N ILE A 42 -4.66 1.18 -3.92
CA ILE A 42 -5.36 0.25 -3.06
C ILE A 42 -5.62 -1.06 -3.80
N GLY A 43 -6.13 -0.96 -5.02
CA GLY A 43 -6.41 -2.14 -5.83
C GLY A 43 -5.16 -2.97 -6.08
N GLN A 44 -4.07 -2.33 -6.43
CA GLN A 44 -2.82 -3.03 -6.67
C GLN A 44 -2.32 -3.72 -5.40
N SER A 45 -2.42 -3.04 -4.28
CA SER A 45 -1.99 -3.60 -3.01
C SER A 45 -2.84 -4.81 -2.64
N MET A 46 -4.15 -4.70 -2.84
CA MET A 46 -5.05 -5.81 -2.53
C MET A 46 -4.72 -7.03 -3.40
N ARG A 47 -4.40 -6.80 -4.66
CA ARG A 47 -4.04 -7.91 -5.55
C ARG A 47 -2.73 -8.55 -5.09
N ALA A 48 -1.77 -7.74 -4.70
CA ALA A 48 -0.50 -8.26 -4.23
C ALA A 48 -0.67 -9.04 -2.93
N LEU A 49 -1.58 -8.60 -2.09
CA LEU A 49 -1.87 -9.26 -0.83
C LEU A 49 -2.80 -10.46 -0.99
N LYS A 50 -3.41 -10.58 -2.15
CA LYS A 50 -4.34 -11.68 -2.47
C LYS A 50 -5.49 -11.74 -1.47
N GLY A 51 -5.95 -10.57 -1.01
CA GLY A 51 -7.07 -10.50 -0.09
C GLY A 51 -6.74 -10.85 1.35
N LYS A 52 -5.46 -10.97 1.68
CA LYS A 52 -5.06 -11.32 3.04
C LYS A 52 -5.20 -10.17 4.02
N ALA A 53 -5.42 -8.96 3.50
CA ALA A 53 -5.60 -7.79 4.34
C ALA A 53 -6.83 -7.03 3.87
N PRO A 54 -7.57 -6.42 4.81
CA PRO A 54 -8.73 -5.62 4.43
C PRO A 54 -8.31 -4.30 3.79
N ALA A 55 -9.21 -3.77 2.95
CA ALA A 55 -8.92 -2.51 2.27
C ALA A 55 -8.69 -1.38 3.27
N SER A 56 -9.35 -1.43 4.42
CA SER A 56 -9.17 -0.38 5.42
C SER A 56 -7.73 -0.35 5.94
N GLU A 57 -7.10 -1.50 6.13
CA GLU A 57 -5.71 -1.55 6.54
C GLU A 57 -4.81 -0.99 5.45
N VAL A 58 -5.05 -1.42 4.22
CA VAL A 58 -4.28 -0.95 3.08
C VAL A 58 -4.40 0.56 2.95
N THR A 59 -5.62 1.07 3.09
CA THR A 59 -5.87 2.51 3.01
C THR A 59 -5.09 3.26 4.08
N LYS A 60 -5.10 2.76 5.30
CA LYS A 60 -4.37 3.40 6.38
C LYS A 60 -2.87 3.44 6.10
N LEU A 61 -2.34 2.31 5.64
CA LEU A 61 -0.92 2.24 5.36
C LEU A 61 -0.53 3.16 4.22
N LEU A 62 -1.35 3.21 3.18
CA LEU A 62 -1.07 4.10 2.05
C LEU A 62 -1.07 5.55 2.50
N LYS A 63 -2.06 5.95 3.30
CA LYS A 63 -2.11 7.32 3.78
C LYS A 63 -0.91 7.65 4.64
N ASP A 64 -0.47 6.69 5.44
CA ASP A 64 0.69 6.91 6.30
C ASP A 64 1.96 7.05 5.48
N ILE A 65 2.11 6.22 4.46
CA ILE A 65 3.30 6.24 3.61
C ILE A 65 3.31 7.48 2.72
N LEU A 66 2.16 7.89 2.23
CA LEU A 66 2.06 8.96 1.23
C LEU A 66 1.82 10.34 1.83
N LYS A 67 1.87 10.48 3.10
CA LYS A 67 1.64 11.78 3.74
C LYS A 67 2.39 12.92 3.09
#